data_dfbb5b77f458af63f9dc9b23f7abba28
#
_entry.id   dfbb5b77f458af63f9dc9b23f7abba28
#
_cell.length_a   1.000
_cell.length_b   1.000
_cell.length_c   1.000
_cell.angle_alpha   90.00
_cell.angle_beta   90.00
_cell.angle_gamma   90.00
#
_symmetry.space_group_name_H-M   'P 1'
#
loop_
_entity.id
_entity.type
_entity.pdbx_description
1 polymer ?
#
loop_
_entity_poly.entity_id
_entity_poly.type
_entity_poly.pdbx_seq_one_letter_code
_entity_poly.pdbx_strand_id
1 'polypeptide(L)'
;MQEVKKQSLLGKPVLGICNGAQILVESGLVPGNENFNTLVSLTDNKRVVGNRIVGTGYYNKWCYIKPNEASFSAFTKKGGKPLRVPIAHAEGRFVFDKDVEKEILHNNLITYQYCDSSGLLSKDFPTNPNGSLFSAAALSNSSGNVMAMMPHPERTLNNEAGDIFSSMKKYIGSDKPFSYKALRFDSKKTKVQRFEKNKNKTEVLISTIIADNEADSVEKCINGLGINAKIKKYVHFEIDGDIDLNSLLATDVLFNPSKEYITKIGESSGFDRFLIRNNDDIHGQSITQTLRDRFNFTGLNSVQRSVVWEIKINSGSRKKDVDLILNSHIFANPVSQKCHEY
;
A
#
# COMPACT_ATOMS: atom_id res chain seq x y z
N MET A 1 6.74 17.22 4.98
CA MET A 1 5.32 17.15 4.56
C MET A 1 4.50 18.40 4.88
N GLN A 2 4.67 19.08 6.03
CA GLN A 2 3.90 20.30 6.36
C GLN A 2 4.03 21.39 5.28
N GLU A 3 5.26 21.66 4.77
CA GLU A 3 5.47 22.64 3.72
C GLU A 3 4.81 22.21 2.39
N VAL A 4 4.87 20.94 2.02
CA VAL A 4 4.18 20.42 0.82
C VAL A 4 2.67 20.63 0.92
N LYS A 5 2.07 20.33 2.08
CA LYS A 5 0.64 20.62 2.35
C LYS A 5 0.33 22.11 2.17
N LYS A 6 1.12 22.98 2.78
CA LYS A 6 0.95 24.44 2.67
C LYS A 6 1.00 24.90 1.21
N GLN A 7 2.00 24.46 0.45
CA GLN A 7 2.16 24.83 -0.97
C GLN A 7 1.01 24.28 -1.83
N SER A 8 0.53 23.08 -1.57
CA SER A 8 -0.61 22.49 -2.26
C SER A 8 -1.90 23.29 -2.03
N LEU A 9 -2.14 23.76 -0.80
CA LEU A 9 -3.28 24.61 -0.45
C LEU A 9 -3.22 25.98 -1.14
N LEU A 10 -2.01 26.46 -1.51
CA LEU A 10 -1.79 27.67 -2.28
C LEU A 10 -1.86 27.44 -3.81
N GLY A 11 -2.24 26.22 -4.25
CA GLY A 11 -2.40 25.89 -5.66
C GLY A 11 -1.13 25.52 -6.39
N LYS A 12 0.00 25.38 -5.70
CA LYS A 12 1.23 24.92 -6.35
C LYS A 12 1.08 23.48 -6.82
N PRO A 13 1.50 23.16 -8.06
CA PRO A 13 1.43 21.76 -8.53
C PRO A 13 2.50 20.91 -7.83
N VAL A 14 2.07 19.73 -7.38
CA VAL A 14 2.93 18.73 -6.72
C VAL A 14 2.77 17.41 -7.44
N LEU A 15 3.87 16.89 -8.00
CA LEU A 15 3.93 15.57 -8.64
C LEU A 15 4.77 14.64 -7.78
N GLY A 16 4.13 13.59 -7.23
CA GLY A 16 4.81 12.50 -6.54
C GLY A 16 4.94 11.30 -7.47
N ILE A 17 6.18 10.84 -7.72
CA ILE A 17 6.49 9.73 -8.60
C ILE A 17 7.01 8.56 -7.77
N CYS A 18 6.48 7.34 -8.00
CA CYS A 18 6.87 6.09 -7.34
C CYS A 18 6.83 6.25 -5.80
N ASN A 19 7.96 6.28 -5.09
CA ASN A 19 7.99 6.56 -3.65
C ASN A 19 7.36 7.92 -3.28
N GLY A 20 7.49 8.92 -4.14
CA GLY A 20 6.79 10.20 -3.98
C GLY A 20 5.27 10.04 -4.01
N ALA A 21 4.74 9.15 -4.84
CA ALA A 21 3.31 8.82 -4.87
C ALA A 21 2.86 8.15 -3.57
N GLN A 22 3.64 7.21 -3.05
CA GLN A 22 3.38 6.56 -1.76
C GLN A 22 3.31 7.61 -0.63
N ILE A 23 4.25 8.54 -0.59
CA ILE A 23 4.26 9.63 0.40
C ILE A 23 3.00 10.52 0.28
N LEU A 24 2.59 10.90 -0.93
CA LEU A 24 1.40 11.74 -1.14
C LEU A 24 0.11 11.02 -0.73
N VAL A 25 0.01 9.73 -0.99
CA VAL A 25 -1.13 8.91 -0.61
C VAL A 25 -1.20 8.72 0.91
N GLU A 26 -0.10 8.30 1.54
CA GLU A 26 -0.04 8.08 2.99
C GLU A 26 -0.23 9.38 3.79
N SER A 27 0.20 10.52 3.25
CA SER A 27 -0.01 11.82 3.90
C SER A 27 -1.43 12.38 3.72
N GLY A 28 -2.32 11.68 2.99
CA GLY A 28 -3.68 12.09 2.68
C GLY A 28 -3.78 13.26 1.70
N LEU A 29 -2.68 13.69 1.06
CA LEU A 29 -2.72 14.72 0.01
C LEU A 29 -3.39 14.25 -1.26
N VAL A 30 -3.41 12.95 -1.52
CA VAL A 30 -4.15 12.30 -2.58
C VAL A 30 -5.02 11.20 -1.94
N PRO A 31 -6.33 11.22 -2.15
CA PRO A 31 -7.14 12.11 -3.00
C PRO A 31 -7.49 13.47 -2.35
N GLY A 32 -7.09 13.73 -1.11
CA GLY A 32 -7.25 15.01 -0.42
C GLY A 32 -8.63 15.26 0.13
N ASN A 33 -8.87 14.94 1.41
CA ASN A 33 -10.03 15.39 2.16
C ASN A 33 -9.68 16.58 3.07
N GLU A 34 -10.64 17.14 3.78
CA GLU A 34 -10.47 18.30 4.66
C GLU A 34 -9.40 18.07 5.75
N ASN A 35 -9.31 16.85 6.27
CA ASN A 35 -8.42 16.48 7.36
C ASN A 35 -7.11 15.84 6.88
N PHE A 36 -6.90 15.67 5.58
CA PHE A 36 -5.77 14.93 4.98
C PHE A 36 -5.63 13.51 5.55
N ASN A 37 -6.75 12.83 5.71
CA ASN A 37 -6.74 11.43 6.13
C ASN A 37 -6.33 10.51 4.98
N THR A 38 -5.72 9.38 5.30
CA THR A 38 -5.41 8.33 4.34
C THR A 38 -6.68 7.63 3.88
N LEU A 39 -7.06 7.82 2.62
CA LEU A 39 -8.28 7.27 1.99
C LEU A 39 -7.97 6.26 0.89
N VAL A 40 -6.73 6.22 0.43
CA VAL A 40 -6.21 5.33 -0.60
C VAL A 40 -4.95 4.68 -0.06
N SER A 41 -4.64 3.48 -0.51
CA SER A 41 -3.38 2.81 -0.20
C SER A 41 -2.69 2.36 -1.48
N LEU A 42 -1.35 2.34 -1.43
CA LEU A 42 -0.49 1.69 -2.41
C LEU A 42 0.05 0.41 -1.78
N THR A 43 -0.34 -0.73 -2.33
CA THR A 43 -0.03 -2.06 -1.78
C THR A 43 0.80 -2.89 -2.73
N ASP A 44 1.15 -4.10 -2.29
CA ASP A 44 1.90 -5.06 -3.10
C ASP A 44 1.29 -5.25 -4.50
N ASN A 45 2.16 -5.30 -5.50
CA ASN A 45 1.77 -5.62 -6.86
C ASN A 45 1.18 -7.03 -6.95
N LYS A 46 0.08 -7.15 -7.69
CA LYS A 46 -0.63 -8.40 -7.93
C LYS A 46 -0.91 -8.52 -9.43
N ARG A 47 -0.08 -9.28 -10.12
CA ARG A 47 -0.30 -9.57 -11.56
C ARG A 47 -1.33 -10.68 -11.70
N VAL A 48 -2.42 -10.40 -12.38
CA VAL A 48 -3.56 -11.30 -12.48
C VAL A 48 -3.92 -11.53 -13.95
N VAL A 49 -4.20 -12.78 -14.30
CA VAL A 49 -4.79 -13.16 -15.59
C VAL A 49 -6.06 -13.98 -15.29
N GLY A 50 -7.20 -13.44 -15.66
CA GLY A 50 -8.49 -13.96 -15.22
C GLY A 50 -8.58 -13.93 -13.67
N ASN A 51 -8.62 -15.10 -13.04
CA ASN A 51 -8.66 -15.23 -11.57
C ASN A 51 -7.37 -15.81 -10.97
N ARG A 52 -6.29 -15.96 -11.76
CA ARG A 52 -5.02 -16.53 -11.29
C ARG A 52 -3.99 -15.45 -11.06
N ILE A 53 -3.30 -15.52 -9.92
CA ILE A 53 -2.13 -14.70 -9.64
C ILE A 53 -0.95 -15.31 -10.42
N VAL A 54 -0.40 -14.54 -11.35
CA VAL A 54 0.75 -14.95 -12.18
C VAL A 54 2.06 -14.31 -11.70
N GLY A 55 2.00 -13.46 -10.67
CA GLY A 55 3.17 -12.89 -10.03
C GLY A 55 2.81 -11.80 -9.03
N THR A 56 3.73 -11.59 -8.08
CA THR A 56 3.64 -10.60 -7.00
C THR A 56 4.95 -9.83 -6.88
N GLY A 57 4.98 -8.82 -6.01
CA GLY A 57 6.19 -8.09 -5.64
C GLY A 57 6.80 -7.24 -6.76
N TYR A 58 8.12 -7.07 -6.71
CA TYR A 58 8.82 -6.15 -7.59
C TYR A 58 8.64 -6.47 -9.08
N TYR A 59 8.32 -5.44 -9.86
CA TYR A 59 8.17 -5.56 -11.31
C TYR A 59 8.74 -4.33 -12.01
N ASN A 60 9.65 -4.58 -12.94
CA ASN A 60 10.28 -3.56 -13.77
C ASN A 60 9.98 -3.85 -15.24
N LYS A 61 9.23 -2.96 -15.89
CA LYS A 61 8.82 -3.10 -17.28
C LYS A 61 8.39 -1.76 -17.86
N TRP A 62 8.48 -1.64 -19.17
CA TRP A 62 7.79 -0.59 -19.92
C TRP A 62 6.31 -0.94 -20.06
N CYS A 63 5.44 0.02 -19.80
CA CYS A 63 3.99 -0.09 -19.97
C CYS A 63 3.45 1.14 -20.69
N TYR A 64 2.18 1.12 -21.00
CA TYR A 64 1.47 2.27 -21.55
C TYR A 64 0.47 2.80 -20.53
N ILE A 65 0.35 4.13 -20.49
CA ILE A 65 -0.67 4.83 -19.71
C ILE A 65 -1.36 5.83 -20.62
N LYS A 66 -2.64 6.07 -20.38
CA LYS A 66 -3.37 7.13 -21.06
C LYS A 66 -4.02 8.10 -20.09
N PRO A 67 -4.15 9.41 -20.44
CA PRO A 67 -4.90 10.34 -19.63
C PRO A 67 -6.37 9.97 -19.61
N ASN A 68 -7.03 10.20 -18.48
CA ASN A 68 -8.48 10.15 -18.38
C ASN A 68 -9.05 11.49 -18.83
N GLU A 69 -9.78 11.50 -19.95
CA GLU A 69 -10.35 12.69 -20.57
C GLU A 69 -11.33 13.45 -19.66
N ALA A 70 -11.98 12.76 -18.74
CA ALA A 70 -12.91 13.36 -17.78
C ALA A 70 -12.18 13.99 -16.58
N SER A 71 -10.90 13.66 -16.37
CA SER A 71 -10.13 14.18 -15.23
C SER A 71 -9.67 15.62 -15.49
N PHE A 72 -9.79 16.46 -14.46
CA PHE A 72 -9.21 17.79 -14.44
C PHE A 72 -7.95 17.79 -13.57
N SER A 73 -6.79 18.02 -14.20
CA SER A 73 -5.52 17.99 -13.47
C SER A 73 -4.50 18.93 -14.12
N ALA A 74 -3.62 19.50 -13.30
CA ALA A 74 -2.46 20.27 -13.75
C ALA A 74 -1.48 19.48 -14.62
N PHE A 75 -1.60 18.16 -14.65
CA PHE A 75 -0.64 17.23 -15.26
C PHE A 75 -1.19 16.53 -16.51
N THR A 76 -2.47 16.76 -16.86
CA THR A 76 -3.12 16.07 -17.98
C THR A 76 -3.36 17.03 -19.14
N LYS A 77 -3.22 16.50 -20.36
CA LYS A 77 -3.56 17.16 -21.61
C LYS A 77 -4.74 16.42 -22.24
N LYS A 78 -5.81 17.15 -22.59
CA LYS A 78 -6.95 16.57 -23.30
C LYS A 78 -6.55 16.09 -24.69
N GLY A 79 -7.13 14.98 -25.14
CA GLY A 79 -6.79 14.38 -26.44
C GLY A 79 -5.39 13.75 -26.48
N GLY A 80 -4.80 13.47 -25.32
CA GLY A 80 -3.47 12.86 -25.22
C GLY A 80 -3.46 11.40 -25.70
N LYS A 81 -2.43 11.04 -26.47
CA LYS A 81 -2.18 9.65 -26.89
C LYS A 81 -1.66 8.82 -25.70
N PRO A 82 -1.71 7.47 -25.78
CA PRO A 82 -1.03 6.62 -24.82
C PRO A 82 0.46 6.98 -24.73
N LEU A 83 0.96 7.09 -23.50
CA LEU A 83 2.36 7.39 -23.20
C LEU A 83 3.06 6.08 -22.80
N ARG A 84 4.22 5.82 -23.38
CA ARG A 84 5.07 4.70 -23.03
C ARG A 84 5.98 5.10 -21.87
N VAL A 85 5.85 4.47 -20.72
CA VAL A 85 6.57 4.81 -19.48
C VAL A 85 7.08 3.57 -18.77
N PRO A 86 8.21 3.62 -18.05
CA PRO A 86 8.66 2.50 -17.25
C PRO A 86 7.98 2.49 -15.86
N ILE A 87 7.82 1.30 -15.32
CA ILE A 87 7.51 1.05 -13.91
C ILE A 87 8.64 0.26 -13.27
N ALA A 88 8.92 0.51 -11.98
CA ALA A 88 9.95 -0.17 -11.22
C ALA A 88 9.61 -0.12 -9.72
N HIS A 89 8.66 -0.94 -9.29
CA HIS A 89 8.16 -0.94 -7.90
C HIS A 89 7.63 -2.30 -7.48
N ALA A 90 7.62 -2.55 -6.16
CA ALA A 90 6.98 -3.71 -5.53
C ALA A 90 5.57 -3.39 -5.03
N GLU A 91 5.37 -2.17 -4.54
CA GLU A 91 4.14 -1.67 -3.92
C GLU A 91 3.63 -0.46 -4.72
N GLY A 92 2.89 -0.72 -5.76
CA GLY A 92 2.36 0.32 -6.66
C GLY A 92 0.90 0.14 -7.02
N ARG A 93 0.21 -0.80 -6.37
CA ARG A 93 -1.19 -1.13 -6.62
C ARG A 93 -2.10 -0.21 -5.85
N PHE A 94 -2.80 0.68 -6.54
CA PHE A 94 -3.82 1.53 -5.95
C PHE A 94 -5.02 0.70 -5.48
N VAL A 95 -5.35 0.82 -4.20
CA VAL A 95 -6.54 0.23 -3.58
C VAL A 95 -7.26 1.25 -2.70
N PHE A 96 -8.57 1.16 -2.65
CA PHE A 96 -9.46 1.98 -1.83
C PHE A 96 -10.75 1.22 -1.56
N ASP A 97 -11.45 1.59 -0.50
CA ASP A 97 -12.72 0.94 -0.17
C ASP A 97 -13.88 1.43 -1.05
N LYS A 98 -15.01 0.72 -1.01
CA LYS A 98 -16.18 1.00 -1.88
C LYS A 98 -16.80 2.38 -1.68
N ASP A 99 -16.67 2.97 -0.51
CA ASP A 99 -17.25 4.29 -0.25
C ASP A 99 -16.36 5.37 -0.88
N VAL A 100 -15.03 5.25 -0.70
CA VAL A 100 -14.03 6.12 -1.34
C VAL A 100 -14.01 5.93 -2.86
N GLU A 101 -14.23 4.71 -3.35
CA GLU A 101 -14.35 4.41 -4.79
C GLU A 101 -15.38 5.30 -5.48
N LYS A 102 -16.57 5.43 -4.89
CA LYS A 102 -17.63 6.27 -5.45
C LYS A 102 -17.19 7.72 -5.60
N GLU A 103 -16.52 8.25 -4.59
CA GLU A 103 -16.00 9.63 -4.61
C GLU A 103 -14.87 9.81 -5.64
N ILE A 104 -13.95 8.84 -5.74
CA ILE A 104 -12.87 8.87 -6.74
C ILE A 104 -13.42 8.86 -8.16
N LEU A 105 -14.42 8.00 -8.43
CA LEU A 105 -15.04 7.89 -9.75
C LEU A 105 -15.92 9.10 -10.06
N HIS A 106 -16.77 9.54 -9.12
CA HIS A 106 -17.63 10.70 -9.30
C HIS A 106 -16.84 11.98 -9.59
N ASN A 107 -15.73 12.18 -8.91
CA ASN A 107 -14.88 13.36 -9.08
C ASN A 107 -13.79 13.17 -10.16
N ASN A 108 -13.77 12.05 -10.89
CA ASN A 108 -12.79 11.72 -11.94
C ASN A 108 -11.34 11.87 -11.49
N LEU A 109 -10.99 11.39 -10.28
CA LEU A 109 -9.67 11.59 -9.69
C LEU A 109 -8.60 10.64 -10.24
N ILE A 110 -8.97 9.59 -10.97
CA ILE A 110 -8.02 8.76 -11.72
C ILE A 110 -7.56 9.56 -12.93
N THR A 111 -6.34 10.07 -12.90
CA THR A 111 -5.79 10.96 -13.93
C THR A 111 -5.15 10.22 -15.09
N TYR A 112 -4.47 9.12 -14.79
CA TYR A 112 -3.89 8.21 -15.79
C TYR A 112 -4.27 6.78 -15.48
N GLN A 113 -4.51 6.01 -16.53
CA GLN A 113 -4.84 4.58 -16.45
C GLN A 113 -3.87 3.77 -17.29
N TYR A 114 -3.49 2.58 -16.77
CA TYR A 114 -2.75 1.61 -17.56
C TYR A 114 -3.59 1.13 -18.75
N CYS A 115 -2.96 1.02 -19.90
CA CYS A 115 -3.59 0.60 -21.14
C CYS A 115 -2.60 -0.19 -22.00
N ASP A 116 -3.07 -0.73 -23.11
CA ASP A 116 -2.20 -1.25 -24.17
C ASP A 116 -1.69 -0.13 -25.10
N SER A 117 -0.91 -0.47 -26.11
CA SER A 117 -0.36 0.49 -27.07
C SER A 117 -1.43 1.21 -27.91
N SER A 118 -2.62 0.64 -28.02
CA SER A 118 -3.76 1.26 -28.71
C SER A 118 -4.61 2.17 -27.81
N GLY A 119 -4.35 2.14 -26.49
CA GLY A 119 -5.12 2.86 -25.48
C GLY A 119 -6.31 2.09 -24.93
N LEU A 120 -6.42 0.79 -25.21
CA LEU A 120 -7.47 -0.04 -24.64
C LEU A 120 -7.15 -0.43 -23.19
N LEU A 121 -8.13 -0.26 -22.30
CA LEU A 121 -8.02 -0.63 -20.89
C LEU A 121 -8.29 -2.13 -20.70
N SER A 122 -7.56 -2.74 -19.80
CA SER A 122 -7.84 -4.08 -19.28
C SER A 122 -7.50 -4.17 -17.80
N LYS A 123 -8.27 -4.95 -17.05
CA LYS A 123 -7.95 -5.26 -15.66
C LYS A 123 -6.83 -6.31 -15.52
N ASP A 124 -6.57 -7.06 -16.60
CA ASP A 124 -5.65 -8.19 -16.58
C ASP A 124 -4.22 -7.78 -16.97
N PHE A 125 -3.26 -8.54 -16.46
CA PHE A 125 -1.88 -8.50 -16.90
C PHE A 125 -1.77 -8.99 -18.36
N PRO A 126 -0.92 -8.41 -19.22
CA PRO A 126 0.11 -7.40 -18.89
C PRO A 126 -0.37 -5.94 -18.97
N THR A 127 -1.59 -5.67 -19.43
CA THR A 127 -2.09 -4.30 -19.62
C THR A 127 -2.19 -3.55 -18.29
N ASN A 128 -2.74 -4.19 -17.25
CA ASN A 128 -2.66 -3.71 -15.87
C ASN A 128 -1.50 -4.43 -15.17
N PRO A 129 -0.31 -3.81 -15.08
CA PRO A 129 0.91 -4.51 -14.69
C PRO A 129 1.03 -4.77 -13.20
N ASN A 130 0.23 -4.15 -12.35
CA ASN A 130 0.31 -4.22 -10.90
C ASN A 130 -1.01 -4.55 -10.20
N GLY A 131 -2.11 -4.70 -10.96
CA GLY A 131 -3.43 -5.03 -10.43
C GLY A 131 -4.17 -3.87 -9.75
N SER A 132 -3.79 -2.62 -10.03
CA SER A 132 -4.49 -1.44 -9.53
C SER A 132 -5.98 -1.46 -9.87
N LEU A 133 -6.82 -1.03 -8.93
CA LEU A 133 -8.25 -0.84 -9.19
C LEU A 133 -8.46 0.15 -10.34
N PHE A 134 -9.41 -0.18 -11.23
CA PHE A 134 -9.70 0.60 -12.45
C PHE A 134 -8.48 0.88 -13.34
N SER A 135 -7.46 0.01 -13.28
CA SER A 135 -6.18 0.19 -13.98
C SER A 135 -5.51 1.54 -13.66
N ALA A 136 -5.73 2.09 -12.46
CA ALA A 136 -5.19 3.38 -12.06
C ALA A 136 -3.65 3.36 -12.05
N ALA A 137 -3.05 4.24 -12.84
CA ALA A 137 -1.61 4.49 -12.88
C ALA A 137 -1.25 5.76 -12.10
N ALA A 138 -2.20 6.71 -12.01
CA ALA A 138 -2.07 7.91 -11.21
C ALA A 138 -3.43 8.41 -10.71
N LEU A 139 -3.43 8.99 -9.50
CA LEU A 139 -4.56 9.70 -8.91
C LEU A 139 -4.19 11.14 -8.59
N SER A 140 -5.14 12.06 -8.73
CA SER A 140 -5.00 13.44 -8.24
C SER A 140 -5.88 13.71 -7.01
N ASN A 141 -5.60 14.84 -6.37
CA ASN A 141 -6.56 15.44 -5.45
C ASN A 141 -7.72 16.12 -6.20
N SER A 142 -8.80 16.44 -5.49
CA SER A 142 -10.00 17.08 -6.07
C SER A 142 -9.74 18.47 -6.69
N SER A 143 -8.68 19.15 -6.27
CA SER A 143 -8.24 20.42 -6.86
C SER A 143 -7.43 20.24 -8.15
N GLY A 144 -6.97 19.02 -8.43
CA GLY A 144 -6.19 18.68 -9.61
C GLY A 144 -4.74 19.19 -9.63
N ASN A 145 -4.26 19.77 -8.53
CA ASN A 145 -2.91 20.30 -8.43
C ASN A 145 -1.90 19.39 -7.70
N VAL A 146 -2.34 18.28 -7.13
CA VAL A 146 -1.47 17.25 -6.55
C VAL A 146 -1.75 15.93 -7.25
N MET A 147 -0.72 15.26 -7.74
CA MET A 147 -0.85 13.97 -8.41
C MET A 147 0.16 12.96 -7.86
N ALA A 148 -0.35 11.79 -7.49
CA ALA A 148 0.44 10.60 -7.14
C ALA A 148 0.47 9.66 -8.36
N MET A 149 1.65 9.37 -8.89
CA MET A 149 1.87 8.54 -10.08
C MET A 149 2.88 7.43 -9.79
N MET A 150 2.55 6.19 -10.10
CA MET A 150 3.47 5.07 -9.89
C MET A 150 4.48 4.85 -11.03
N PRO A 151 4.11 4.98 -12.32
CA PRO A 151 5.07 5.01 -13.42
C PRO A 151 6.05 6.18 -13.34
N HIS A 152 7.18 6.06 -14.04
CA HIS A 152 8.27 7.02 -14.08
C HIS A 152 8.31 7.81 -15.40
N PRO A 153 7.52 8.89 -15.57
CA PRO A 153 7.56 9.71 -16.77
C PRO A 153 8.91 10.41 -16.98
N GLU A 154 9.64 10.65 -15.87
CA GLU A 154 10.97 11.29 -15.90
C GLU A 154 12.07 10.40 -16.47
N ARG A 155 11.80 9.09 -16.61
CA ARG A 155 12.76 8.11 -17.17
C ARG A 155 12.48 7.78 -18.63
N THR A 156 11.57 8.50 -19.28
CA THR A 156 11.27 8.27 -20.70
C THR A 156 12.34 8.86 -21.60
N LEU A 157 12.57 8.19 -22.74
CA LEU A 157 13.46 8.66 -23.79
C LEU A 157 12.70 9.55 -24.77
N ASN A 158 13.41 10.43 -25.48
CA ASN A 158 12.83 11.24 -26.58
C ASN A 158 11.54 12.00 -26.20
N ASN A 159 11.40 12.39 -24.93
CA ASN A 159 10.25 13.16 -24.43
C ASN A 159 8.89 12.45 -24.59
N GLU A 160 8.87 11.10 -24.59
CA GLU A 160 7.64 10.30 -24.76
C GLU A 160 6.53 10.62 -23.74
N ALA A 161 6.89 11.12 -22.54
CA ALA A 161 5.94 11.57 -21.51
C ALA A 161 5.99 13.08 -21.23
N GLY A 162 6.56 13.87 -22.16
CA GLY A 162 6.73 15.32 -22.02
C GLY A 162 5.42 16.09 -21.84
N ASP A 163 4.31 15.56 -22.30
CA ASP A 163 2.98 16.16 -22.12
C ASP A 163 2.61 16.37 -20.65
N ILE A 164 3.07 15.51 -19.73
CA ILE A 164 2.85 15.65 -18.28
C ILE A 164 3.53 16.93 -17.76
N PHE A 165 4.80 17.09 -18.07
CA PHE A 165 5.61 18.23 -17.62
C PHE A 165 5.21 19.53 -18.35
N SER A 166 4.85 19.45 -19.62
CA SER A 166 4.35 20.60 -20.40
C SER A 166 3.02 21.11 -19.84
N SER A 167 2.12 20.22 -19.42
CA SER A 167 0.86 20.57 -18.79
C SER A 167 1.11 21.24 -17.43
N MET A 168 2.02 20.70 -16.62
CA MET A 168 2.42 21.31 -15.36
C MET A 168 3.02 22.69 -15.55
N LYS A 169 3.91 22.89 -16.54
CA LYS A 169 4.48 24.20 -16.89
C LYS A 169 3.39 25.19 -17.30
N LYS A 170 2.44 24.76 -18.13
CA LYS A 170 1.29 25.60 -18.55
C LYS A 170 0.41 25.98 -17.37
N TYR A 171 0.17 25.05 -16.44
CA TYR A 171 -0.57 25.33 -15.22
C TYR A 171 0.12 26.38 -14.36
N ILE A 172 1.43 26.28 -14.13
CA ILE A 172 2.23 27.25 -13.37
C ILE A 172 2.16 28.67 -13.99
N GLY A 173 2.19 28.76 -15.31
CA GLY A 173 2.12 30.04 -16.04
C GLY A 173 0.69 30.57 -16.27
N SER A 174 -0.33 29.95 -15.66
CA SER A 174 -1.71 30.40 -15.80
C SER A 174 -2.10 31.35 -14.66
N ASP A 175 -2.73 32.48 -14.99
CA ASP A 175 -3.28 33.44 -14.01
C ASP A 175 -4.67 33.04 -13.49
N LYS A 176 -5.02 31.76 -13.58
CA LYS A 176 -6.33 31.29 -13.11
C LYS A 176 -6.41 31.34 -11.59
N PRO A 177 -7.50 31.89 -11.02
CA PRO A 177 -7.69 31.85 -9.57
C PRO A 177 -7.76 30.39 -9.11
N PHE A 178 -7.03 30.08 -8.03
CA PHE A 178 -7.05 28.77 -7.42
C PHE A 178 -7.97 28.76 -6.20
N SER A 179 -8.80 27.73 -6.10
CA SER A 179 -9.59 27.42 -4.91
C SER A 179 -9.37 25.95 -4.55
N TYR A 180 -8.87 25.70 -3.36
CA TYR A 180 -8.69 24.33 -2.89
C TYR A 180 -10.04 23.64 -2.71
N LYS A 181 -10.15 22.44 -3.28
CA LYS A 181 -11.32 21.57 -3.14
C LYS A 181 -10.90 20.32 -2.39
N ALA A 182 -11.58 20.01 -1.32
CA ALA A 182 -11.40 18.78 -0.56
C ALA A 182 -12.54 17.81 -0.83
N LEU A 183 -12.26 16.52 -0.78
CA LEU A 183 -13.30 15.50 -0.72
C LEU A 183 -14.05 15.62 0.60
N ARG A 184 -15.38 15.61 0.53
CA ARG A 184 -16.25 15.55 1.71
C ARG A 184 -16.44 14.10 2.13
N PHE A 185 -15.40 13.55 2.73
CA PHE A 185 -15.37 12.16 3.18
C PHE A 185 -14.55 12.06 4.46
N ASP A 186 -15.15 11.51 5.51
CA ASP A 186 -14.46 11.26 6.76
C ASP A 186 -13.83 9.86 6.75
N SER A 187 -12.56 9.79 7.10
CA SER A 187 -11.91 8.49 7.23
C SER A 187 -12.49 7.70 8.41
N LYS A 188 -12.53 6.39 8.23
CA LYS A 188 -12.81 5.49 9.34
C LYS A 188 -11.57 5.46 10.26
N LYS A 189 -11.76 5.67 11.57
CA LYS A 189 -10.68 5.43 12.55
C LYS A 189 -10.25 3.97 12.49
N THR A 190 -9.00 3.69 12.72
CA THR A 190 -8.49 2.33 12.87
C THR A 190 -9.27 1.60 13.95
N LYS A 191 -10.08 0.62 13.57
CA LYS A 191 -10.81 -0.22 14.51
C LYS A 191 -9.92 -1.38 14.91
N VAL A 192 -9.58 -1.46 16.18
CA VAL A 192 -8.92 -2.63 16.75
C VAL A 192 -9.98 -3.66 17.11
N GLN A 193 -9.87 -4.86 16.58
CA GLN A 193 -10.71 -6.00 16.90
C GLN A 193 -9.92 -6.96 17.79
N ARG A 194 -10.57 -7.75 18.62
CA ARG A 194 -9.88 -8.81 19.33
C ARG A 194 -9.50 -9.92 18.36
N PHE A 195 -8.27 -10.40 18.43
CA PHE A 195 -7.85 -11.59 17.69
C PHE A 195 -8.45 -12.84 18.32
N GLU A 196 -9.17 -13.60 17.53
CA GLU A 196 -9.72 -14.90 17.95
C GLU A 196 -8.92 -16.00 17.26
N LYS A 197 -8.18 -16.76 18.06
CA LYS A 197 -7.43 -17.91 17.56
C LYS A 197 -8.38 -18.98 17.05
N ASN A 198 -8.22 -19.36 15.80
CA ASN A 198 -8.96 -20.48 15.22
C ASN A 198 -8.30 -21.81 15.64
N LYS A 199 -9.01 -22.61 16.45
CA LYS A 199 -8.51 -23.90 16.97
C LYS A 199 -8.20 -24.94 15.88
N ASN A 200 -8.79 -24.76 14.69
CA ASN A 200 -8.59 -25.65 13.54
C ASN A 200 -7.38 -25.25 12.67
N LYS A 201 -6.70 -24.16 13.01
CA LYS A 201 -5.54 -23.69 12.28
C LYS A 201 -4.29 -23.79 13.13
N THR A 202 -3.19 -24.14 12.49
CA THR A 202 -1.87 -24.12 13.13
C THR A 202 -1.26 -22.73 13.01
N GLU A 203 -0.85 -22.16 14.13
CA GLU A 203 -0.12 -20.89 14.16
C GLU A 203 1.38 -21.13 14.20
N VAL A 204 2.11 -20.36 13.40
CA VAL A 204 3.58 -20.30 13.40
C VAL A 204 4.02 -18.86 13.50
N LEU A 205 4.88 -18.57 14.46
CA LEU A 205 5.51 -17.26 14.64
C LEU A 205 6.99 -17.36 14.27
N ILE A 206 7.47 -16.38 13.54
CA ILE A 206 8.83 -16.31 13.06
C ILE A 206 9.46 -14.99 13.50
N SER A 207 10.67 -15.08 14.02
CA SER A 207 11.51 -13.94 14.39
C SER A 207 12.83 -13.98 13.63
N THR A 208 13.54 -12.86 13.61
CA THR A 208 14.86 -12.75 12.95
C THR A 208 15.98 -13.02 13.96
N ILE A 209 17.06 -13.66 13.48
CA ILE A 209 18.32 -13.84 14.22
C ILE A 209 19.13 -12.54 14.20
N ILE A 210 19.01 -11.79 13.11
CA ILE A 210 19.70 -10.50 12.88
C ILE A 210 18.82 -9.33 13.36
N ALA A 211 19.39 -8.13 13.43
CA ALA A 211 18.62 -6.91 13.71
C ALA A 211 17.47 -6.73 12.71
N ASP A 212 16.27 -6.43 13.21
CA ASP A 212 15.10 -6.13 12.39
C ASP A 212 15.07 -4.64 12.08
N ASN A 213 15.60 -4.27 10.90
CA ASN A 213 15.66 -2.88 10.46
C ASN A 213 14.27 -2.22 10.33
N GLU A 214 13.23 -3.02 10.08
CA GLU A 214 11.85 -2.50 10.01
C GLU A 214 11.35 -2.17 11.42
N ALA A 215 11.55 -3.06 12.39
CA ALA A 215 11.22 -2.80 13.79
C ALA A 215 11.99 -1.60 14.34
N ASP A 216 13.29 -1.48 14.05
CA ASP A 216 14.11 -0.33 14.42
C ASP A 216 13.62 0.98 13.81
N SER A 217 13.19 0.96 12.55
CA SER A 217 12.63 2.14 11.85
C SER A 217 11.31 2.57 12.47
N VAL A 218 10.43 1.60 12.75
CA VAL A 218 9.15 1.85 13.42
C VAL A 218 9.36 2.40 14.84
N GLU A 219 10.30 1.83 15.61
CA GLU A 219 10.68 2.33 16.94
C GLU A 219 11.13 3.79 16.87
N LYS A 220 12.01 4.13 15.92
CA LYS A 220 12.47 5.52 15.73
C LYS A 220 11.32 6.47 15.38
N CYS A 221 10.40 6.05 14.54
CA CYS A 221 9.22 6.86 14.19
C CYS A 221 8.33 7.11 15.41
N ILE A 222 8.07 6.09 16.22
CA ILE A 222 7.27 6.19 17.45
C ILE A 222 7.97 7.08 18.49
N ASN A 223 9.27 6.90 18.68
CA ASN A 223 10.05 7.75 19.56
C ASN A 223 10.05 9.22 19.08
N GLY A 224 9.99 9.46 17.76
CA GLY A 224 9.81 10.77 17.16
C GLY A 224 8.47 11.44 17.46
N LEU A 225 7.44 10.67 17.85
CA LEU A 225 6.17 11.19 18.36
C LEU A 225 6.23 11.60 19.85
N GLY A 226 7.38 11.45 20.50
CA GLY A 226 7.59 11.73 21.93
C GLY A 226 7.23 10.54 22.85
N ILE A 227 7.03 9.35 22.28
CA ILE A 227 6.69 8.12 23.01
C ILE A 227 7.95 7.27 23.16
N ASN A 228 8.39 7.04 24.41
CA ASN A 228 9.51 6.13 24.68
C ASN A 228 9.01 4.68 24.63
N ALA A 229 9.23 4.00 23.53
CA ALA A 229 8.78 2.65 23.29
C ALA A 229 9.92 1.75 22.79
N LYS A 230 9.79 0.44 23.05
CA LYS A 230 10.56 -0.63 22.44
C LYS A 230 9.64 -1.50 21.59
N ILE A 231 10.10 -1.82 20.39
CA ILE A 231 9.30 -2.51 19.38
C ILE A 231 9.98 -3.84 19.01
N LYS A 232 9.15 -4.88 18.87
CA LYS A 232 9.53 -6.12 18.23
C LYS A 232 8.51 -6.49 17.17
N LYS A 233 8.97 -7.14 16.12
CA LYS A 233 8.14 -7.63 15.03
C LYS A 233 8.27 -9.15 14.93
N TYR A 234 7.14 -9.79 14.62
CA TYR A 234 7.09 -11.21 14.30
C TYR A 234 6.28 -11.39 13.02
N VAL A 235 6.73 -12.28 12.15
CA VAL A 235 5.89 -12.75 11.05
C VAL A 235 5.00 -13.87 11.61
N HIS A 236 3.71 -13.75 11.37
CA HIS A 236 2.70 -14.69 11.86
C HIS A 236 2.05 -15.40 10.68
N PHE A 237 1.96 -16.70 10.77
CA PHE A 237 1.26 -17.55 9.83
C PHE A 237 0.13 -18.30 10.52
N GLU A 238 -1.04 -18.35 9.89
CA GLU A 238 -2.11 -19.31 10.18
C GLU A 238 -2.20 -20.28 9.00
N ILE A 239 -2.00 -21.56 9.29
CA ILE A 239 -1.99 -22.64 8.32
C ILE A 239 -3.25 -23.47 8.52
N ASP A 240 -4.06 -23.59 7.47
CA ASP A 240 -5.30 -24.37 7.44
C ASP A 240 -5.12 -25.56 6.50
N GLY A 241 -5.39 -26.74 6.98
CA GLY A 241 -5.31 -27.97 6.20
C GLY A 241 -4.84 -29.18 7.02
N ASP A 242 -5.07 -30.37 6.46
CA ASP A 242 -4.56 -31.62 7.00
C ASP A 242 -3.18 -31.92 6.38
N ILE A 243 -2.14 -31.43 7.04
CA ILE A 243 -0.76 -31.50 6.56
C ILE A 243 0.21 -31.81 7.72
N ASP A 244 1.32 -32.47 7.40
CA ASP A 244 2.43 -32.55 8.34
C ASP A 244 3.19 -31.23 8.42
N LEU A 245 3.11 -30.56 9.57
CA LEU A 245 3.76 -29.28 9.81
C LEU A 245 5.28 -29.36 9.67
N ASN A 246 5.92 -30.42 10.12
CA ASN A 246 7.37 -30.57 10.07
C ASN A 246 7.84 -30.63 8.62
N SER A 247 7.16 -31.41 7.78
CA SER A 247 7.45 -31.46 6.33
C SER A 247 7.22 -30.11 5.65
N LEU A 248 6.18 -29.37 6.05
CA LEU A 248 5.95 -28.02 5.50
C LEU A 248 7.07 -27.06 5.91
N LEU A 249 7.48 -27.05 7.16
CA LEU A 249 8.55 -26.18 7.66
C LEU A 249 9.92 -26.51 7.02
N ALA A 250 10.16 -27.77 6.69
CA ALA A 250 11.39 -28.21 6.00
C ALA A 250 11.49 -27.74 4.54
N THR A 251 10.44 -27.14 3.97
CA THR A 251 10.48 -26.58 2.61
C THR A 251 11.17 -25.22 2.53
N ASP A 252 11.45 -24.56 3.66
CA ASP A 252 11.99 -23.19 3.76
C ASP A 252 11.13 -22.13 3.06
N VAL A 253 9.87 -22.43 2.73
CA VAL A 253 8.97 -21.49 2.03
C VAL A 253 8.43 -20.41 2.97
N LEU A 254 8.20 -20.74 4.24
CA LEU A 254 7.68 -19.79 5.23
C LEU A 254 8.74 -18.84 5.75
N PHE A 255 9.98 -19.31 5.88
CA PHE A 255 11.07 -18.53 6.47
C PHE A 255 12.44 -19.04 5.97
N ASN A 256 13.46 -18.22 6.10
CA ASN A 256 14.84 -18.57 5.77
C ASN A 256 15.60 -18.97 7.06
N PRO A 257 15.91 -20.26 7.27
CA PRO A 257 16.53 -20.73 8.52
C PRO A 257 17.92 -20.16 8.81
N SER A 258 18.57 -19.56 7.80
CA SER A 258 19.85 -18.88 7.99
C SER A 258 19.71 -17.48 8.62
N LYS A 259 18.52 -16.90 8.64
CA LYS A 259 18.24 -15.54 9.12
C LYS A 259 17.10 -15.47 10.13
N GLU A 260 16.26 -16.50 10.16
CA GLU A 260 14.99 -16.50 10.86
C GLU A 260 14.81 -17.80 11.64
N TYR A 261 14.00 -17.78 12.66
CA TYR A 261 13.69 -18.96 13.48
C TYR A 261 12.26 -18.94 13.97
N ILE A 262 11.71 -20.12 14.22
CA ILE A 262 10.39 -20.29 14.80
C ILE A 262 10.45 -19.94 16.29
N THR A 263 9.51 -19.13 16.75
CA THR A 263 9.47 -18.66 18.13
C THR A 263 8.07 -18.79 18.73
N LYS A 264 7.97 -18.53 20.02
CA LYS A 264 6.71 -18.35 20.75
C LYS A 264 6.77 -17.05 21.51
N ILE A 265 5.69 -16.30 21.49
CA ILE A 265 5.59 -15.10 22.32
C ILE A 265 5.19 -15.53 23.72
N GLY A 266 6.05 -15.26 24.71
CA GLY A 266 5.77 -15.58 26.10
C GLY A 266 4.65 -14.71 26.68
N GLU A 267 3.96 -15.22 27.71
CA GLU A 267 3.02 -14.44 28.52
C GLU A 267 3.80 -13.46 29.40
N SER A 268 4.23 -12.33 28.84
CA SER A 268 4.86 -11.27 29.61
C SER A 268 3.89 -10.12 29.84
N SER A 269 3.68 -9.76 31.10
CA SER A 269 2.92 -8.55 31.47
C SER A 269 3.70 -7.29 31.04
N GLY A 270 2.99 -6.30 30.54
CA GLY A 270 3.57 -4.99 30.20
C GLY A 270 3.84 -4.74 28.73
N PHE A 271 3.46 -5.65 27.84
CA PHE A 271 3.48 -5.45 26.38
C PHE A 271 2.06 -5.32 25.82
N ASP A 272 1.91 -4.46 24.82
CA ASP A 272 0.75 -4.44 23.96
C ASP A 272 1.12 -5.15 22.66
N ARG A 273 0.21 -5.95 22.12
CA ARG A 273 0.44 -6.74 20.92
C ARG A 273 -0.66 -6.50 19.90
N PHE A 274 -0.26 -6.21 18.68
CA PHE A 274 -1.19 -5.96 17.59
C PHE A 274 -0.83 -6.82 16.39
N LEU A 275 -1.81 -7.61 15.95
CA LEU A 275 -1.71 -8.40 14.73
C LEU A 275 -2.29 -7.60 13.58
N ILE A 276 -1.46 -7.37 12.57
CA ILE A 276 -1.83 -6.63 11.36
C ILE A 276 -2.00 -7.59 10.21
N ARG A 277 -3.17 -7.58 9.59
CA ARG A 277 -3.55 -8.38 8.43
C ARG A 277 -3.81 -7.53 7.22
N ASN A 278 -3.27 -7.93 6.08
CA ASN A 278 -3.67 -7.35 4.80
C ASN A 278 -5.09 -7.82 4.45
N ASN A 279 -5.94 -6.91 3.96
CA ASN A 279 -7.28 -7.24 3.46
C ASN A 279 -7.20 -8.21 2.28
N ASP A 280 -6.16 -8.08 1.46
CA ASP A 280 -5.81 -9.00 0.38
C ASP A 280 -4.42 -9.58 0.68
N ASP A 281 -4.39 -10.76 1.29
CA ASP A 281 -3.14 -11.45 1.66
C ASP A 281 -2.52 -12.16 0.45
N ILE A 282 -1.91 -11.37 -0.44
CA ILE A 282 -1.26 -11.87 -1.64
C ILE A 282 -0.09 -12.81 -1.32
N HIS A 283 0.65 -12.52 -0.25
CA HIS A 283 1.78 -13.33 0.16
C HIS A 283 1.34 -14.70 0.64
N GLY A 284 0.32 -14.78 1.50
CA GLY A 284 -0.25 -16.05 1.94
C GLY A 284 -0.85 -16.86 0.78
N GLN A 285 -1.54 -16.19 -0.16
CA GLN A 285 -2.06 -16.83 -1.38
C GLN A 285 -0.92 -17.40 -2.24
N SER A 286 0.17 -16.65 -2.45
CA SER A 286 1.33 -17.08 -3.22
C SER A 286 2.07 -18.25 -2.55
N ILE A 287 2.23 -18.22 -1.23
CA ILE A 287 2.79 -19.31 -0.42
C ILE A 287 1.93 -20.56 -0.57
N THR A 288 0.61 -20.44 -0.39
CA THR A 288 -0.33 -21.55 -0.55
C THR A 288 -0.19 -22.21 -1.92
N GLN A 289 -0.17 -21.39 -2.97
CA GLN A 289 -0.01 -21.88 -4.35
C GLN A 289 1.36 -22.58 -4.54
N THR A 290 2.44 -21.97 -4.04
CA THR A 290 3.79 -22.56 -4.14
C THR A 290 3.88 -23.90 -3.45
N LEU A 291 3.34 -24.02 -2.22
CA LEU A 291 3.36 -25.26 -1.46
C LEU A 291 2.56 -26.37 -2.14
N ARG A 292 1.40 -26.04 -2.74
CA ARG A 292 0.60 -27.00 -3.49
C ARG A 292 1.25 -27.41 -4.80
N ASP A 293 1.69 -26.44 -5.61
CA ASP A 293 2.13 -26.68 -7.00
C ASP A 293 3.54 -27.30 -7.06
N ARG A 294 4.43 -26.90 -6.13
CA ARG A 294 5.85 -27.33 -6.16
C ARG A 294 6.20 -28.40 -5.14
N PHE A 295 5.50 -28.42 -4.00
CA PHE A 295 5.79 -29.34 -2.89
C PHE A 295 4.70 -30.38 -2.66
N ASN A 296 3.64 -30.37 -3.49
CA ASN A 296 2.55 -31.34 -3.47
C ASN A 296 1.77 -31.44 -2.14
N PHE A 297 1.63 -30.32 -1.41
CA PHE A 297 0.80 -30.25 -0.21
C PHE A 297 -0.69 -30.20 -0.57
N THR A 298 -1.26 -31.31 -1.05
CA THR A 298 -2.66 -31.39 -1.51
C THR A 298 -3.68 -31.20 -0.40
N GLY A 299 -3.34 -31.53 0.84
CA GLY A 299 -4.19 -31.33 2.03
C GLY A 299 -4.15 -29.90 2.59
N LEU A 300 -3.31 -29.00 2.06
CA LEU A 300 -3.23 -27.63 2.49
C LEU A 300 -4.40 -26.80 1.93
N ASN A 301 -5.24 -26.21 2.78
CA ASN A 301 -6.35 -25.34 2.38
C ASN A 301 -5.89 -23.90 2.15
N SER A 302 -5.14 -23.33 3.09
CA SER A 302 -4.64 -21.96 2.95
C SER A 302 -3.50 -21.69 3.94
N VAL A 303 -2.66 -20.74 3.56
CA VAL A 303 -1.72 -20.06 4.46
C VAL A 303 -2.11 -18.59 4.49
N GLN A 304 -2.32 -18.03 5.67
CA GLN A 304 -2.55 -16.62 5.89
C GLN A 304 -1.31 -16.01 6.55
N ARG A 305 -0.76 -14.95 5.95
CA ARG A 305 0.39 -14.21 6.49
C ARG A 305 -0.07 -12.92 7.16
N SER A 306 0.48 -12.66 8.34
CA SER A 306 0.22 -11.45 9.13
C SER A 306 1.52 -10.98 9.78
N VAL A 307 1.50 -9.82 10.41
CA VAL A 307 2.61 -9.29 11.21
C VAL A 307 2.10 -9.03 12.62
N VAL A 308 2.84 -9.48 13.64
CA VAL A 308 2.58 -9.12 15.03
C VAL A 308 3.61 -8.08 15.47
N TRP A 309 3.12 -6.93 15.92
CA TRP A 309 3.90 -5.92 16.59
C TRP A 309 3.74 -6.05 18.10
N GLU A 310 4.86 -6.22 18.80
CA GLU A 310 4.92 -6.21 20.25
C GLU A 310 5.54 -4.90 20.71
N ILE A 311 4.81 -4.17 21.57
CA ILE A 311 5.18 -2.81 22.00
C ILE A 311 5.34 -2.81 23.53
N LYS A 312 6.46 -2.31 23.99
CA LYS A 312 6.69 -1.96 25.40
C LYS A 312 6.80 -0.45 25.52
N ILE A 313 5.80 0.18 26.15
CA ILE A 313 5.82 1.62 26.41
C ILE A 313 6.45 1.84 27.78
N ASN A 314 7.50 2.67 27.84
CA ASN A 314 8.29 2.92 29.05
C ASN A 314 7.96 4.27 29.71
N SER A 315 7.01 5.04 29.16
CA SER A 315 6.67 6.39 29.63
C SER A 315 5.20 6.72 29.42
N GLY A 316 4.71 7.73 30.14
CA GLY A 316 3.43 8.36 29.86
C GLY A 316 2.19 7.60 30.26
N SER A 317 1.08 7.94 29.63
CA SER A 317 -0.21 7.26 29.74
C SER A 317 -0.29 6.18 28.69
N ARG A 318 -0.01 4.93 29.03
CA ARG A 318 0.00 3.76 28.12
C ARG A 318 -1.18 3.78 27.14
N LYS A 319 -2.41 4.01 27.61
CA LYS A 319 -3.60 4.02 26.77
C LYS A 319 -3.55 5.13 25.73
N LYS A 320 -3.17 6.36 26.12
CA LYS A 320 -3.09 7.50 25.17
C LYS A 320 -1.98 7.29 24.15
N ASP A 321 -0.86 6.72 24.58
CA ASP A 321 0.30 6.48 23.73
C ASP A 321 -0.02 5.39 22.71
N VAL A 322 -0.69 4.31 23.13
CA VAL A 322 -1.20 3.26 22.21
C VAL A 322 -2.20 3.85 21.21
N ASP A 323 -3.17 4.64 21.67
CA ASP A 323 -4.15 5.29 20.78
C ASP A 323 -3.44 6.21 19.77
N LEU A 324 -2.43 6.95 20.18
CA LEU A 324 -1.65 7.81 19.28
C LEU A 324 -0.88 6.99 18.23
N ILE A 325 -0.21 5.90 18.66
CA ILE A 325 0.49 5.00 17.74
C ILE A 325 -0.46 4.39 16.71
N LEU A 326 -1.62 3.88 17.13
CA LEU A 326 -2.58 3.26 16.23
C LEU A 326 -3.18 4.27 15.22
N ASN A 327 -3.45 5.50 15.66
CA ASN A 327 -3.99 6.55 14.81
C ASN A 327 -2.93 7.25 13.95
N SER A 328 -1.63 7.04 14.21
CA SER A 328 -0.54 7.53 13.35
C SER A 328 -0.37 6.72 12.07
N HIS A 329 -1.05 5.57 11.96
CA HIS A 329 -0.97 4.60 10.86
C HIS A 329 0.43 3.98 10.67
N ILE A 330 1.34 4.11 11.64
CA ILE A 330 2.69 3.53 11.56
C ILE A 330 2.63 1.99 11.47
N PHE A 331 1.69 1.35 12.20
CA PHE A 331 1.55 -0.11 12.17
C PHE A 331 0.65 -0.64 11.07
N ALA A 332 -0.42 0.09 10.75
CA ALA A 332 -1.45 -0.40 9.84
C ALA A 332 -2.02 0.73 8.99
N ASN A 333 -2.05 0.53 7.69
CA ASN A 333 -2.80 1.39 6.80
C ASN A 333 -4.30 1.05 6.93
N PRO A 334 -5.17 2.03 7.30
CA PRO A 334 -6.60 1.78 7.58
C PRO A 334 -7.42 1.33 6.37
N VAL A 335 -6.90 1.53 5.17
CA VAL A 335 -7.56 1.18 3.91
C VAL A 335 -7.28 -0.26 3.51
N SER A 336 -6.01 -0.68 3.60
CA SER A 336 -5.55 -1.97 3.09
C SER A 336 -5.35 -3.03 4.17
N GLN A 337 -5.41 -2.66 5.44
CA GLN A 337 -5.08 -3.54 6.55
C GLN A 337 -6.11 -3.49 7.67
N LYS A 338 -6.16 -4.57 8.46
CA LYS A 338 -6.92 -4.70 9.70
C LYS A 338 -5.97 -4.85 10.87
N CYS A 339 -6.33 -4.22 11.99
CA CYS A 339 -5.59 -4.31 13.24
C CYS A 339 -6.39 -5.14 14.26
N HIS A 340 -5.73 -6.10 14.89
CA HIS A 340 -6.30 -6.92 15.94
C HIS A 340 -5.44 -6.85 17.20
N GLU A 341 -6.07 -6.81 18.36
CA GLU A 341 -5.39 -7.06 19.65
C GLU A 341 -5.07 -8.55 19.73
N TYR A 342 -3.77 -8.89 19.88
CA TYR A 342 -3.24 -10.26 19.79
C TYR A 342 -2.89 -10.85 21.16
#